data_24dcc12ede0b094341987ed47684f45c
#
_entry.id   24dcc12ede0b094341987ed47684f45c
#
_cell.length_a   1.000
_cell.length_b   1.000
_cell.length_c   1.000
_cell.angle_alpha   90.00
_cell.angle_beta   90.00
_cell.angle_gamma   90.00
#
_symmetry.space_group_name_H-M   'P 1'
#
loop_
_entity.id
_entity.type
_entity.pdbx_description
1 polymer ?
#
loop_
_entity_poly.entity_id
_entity_poly.type
_entity_poly.pdbx_seq_one_letter_code
_entity_poly.pdbx_strand_id
1 'polypeptide(L)'
;LDSQQDHQVYLSVDEPFSGSILSDILGHLPGTSTGEPVEDWLMGIAQAALSVALEGAEVTQMSLLITDDETVHGLNTQFRGLDEVTDVLSFSADHAGHWEGDAEPPEDLIENGDLEFVMPPGELSALGEVIVSYPQAQRQAEERGAPLEHELALLVVHGVLHLTGHDHLDPEETQLMQSKERTALATLNIKT
;
A
#
# COMPACT_ATOMS: atom_id res chain seq x y z
N LEU A 1 12.18 20.05 21.75
CA LEU A 1 12.11 19.70 20.32
C LEU A 1 11.94 18.18 20.29
N ASP A 2 10.69 17.73 20.39
CA ASP A 2 10.35 16.35 20.15
C ASP A 2 10.63 16.08 18.65
N SER A 3 11.67 15.31 18.37
CA SER A 3 11.84 14.69 17.06
C SER A 3 10.72 13.65 16.96
N GLN A 4 9.63 14.02 16.29
CA GLN A 4 8.60 13.08 15.88
C GLN A 4 9.34 12.03 15.03
N GLN A 5 9.41 10.79 15.52
CA GLN A 5 9.98 9.68 14.74
C GLN A 5 8.96 9.34 13.67
N ASP A 6 9.38 9.36 12.41
CA ASP A 6 8.55 8.98 11.29
C ASP A 6 8.34 7.46 11.24
N HIS A 7 7.17 7.02 10.77
CA HIS A 7 6.90 5.61 10.50
C HIS A 7 7.93 5.06 9.51
N GLN A 8 8.32 3.80 9.67
CA GLN A 8 9.33 3.17 8.79
C GLN A 8 8.65 2.44 7.64
N VAL A 9 9.12 2.68 6.42
CA VAL A 9 8.66 2.02 5.20
C VAL A 9 9.84 1.32 4.54
N TYR A 10 9.72 0.01 4.33
CA TYR A 10 10.67 -0.79 3.58
C TYR A 10 10.13 -1.03 2.18
N LEU A 11 10.78 -0.42 1.19
CA LEU A 11 10.39 -0.56 -0.21
C LEU A 11 11.21 -1.65 -0.90
N SER A 12 10.52 -2.50 -1.64
CA SER A 12 11.07 -3.42 -2.62
C SER A 12 10.43 -3.17 -3.97
N VAL A 13 11.23 -3.18 -5.03
CA VAL A 13 10.76 -3.05 -6.42
C VAL A 13 11.35 -4.20 -7.21
N ASP A 14 10.48 -5.05 -7.76
CA ASP A 14 10.90 -6.20 -8.55
C ASP A 14 11.43 -5.80 -9.93
N GLU A 15 12.32 -6.64 -10.47
CA GLU A 15 12.72 -6.54 -11.87
C GLU A 15 11.51 -6.88 -12.80
N PRO A 16 11.28 -6.14 -13.88
CA PRO A 16 12.14 -5.10 -14.49
C PRO A 16 11.86 -3.68 -13.99
N PHE A 17 11.09 -3.49 -12.92
CA PHE A 17 10.59 -2.18 -12.48
C PHE A 17 11.56 -1.43 -11.55
N SER A 18 12.70 -2.03 -11.21
CA SER A 18 13.68 -1.42 -10.30
C SER A 18 14.37 -0.20 -10.89
N GLY A 19 14.58 0.79 -10.05
CA GLY A 19 15.49 1.95 -10.28
C GLY A 19 15.25 2.73 -11.56
N SER A 20 16.05 2.45 -12.59
CA SER A 20 16.10 3.26 -13.82
C SER A 20 14.79 3.29 -14.61
N ILE A 21 14.05 2.19 -14.66
CA ILE A 21 12.81 2.12 -15.45
C ILE A 21 11.71 2.97 -14.82
N LEU A 22 11.53 2.90 -13.51
CA LEU A 22 10.57 3.76 -12.80
C LEU A 22 10.97 5.23 -12.93
N SER A 23 12.25 5.57 -12.79
CA SER A 23 12.75 6.93 -12.95
C SER A 23 12.54 7.48 -14.37
N ASP A 24 12.74 6.64 -15.39
CA ASP A 24 12.58 7.03 -16.80
C ASP A 24 11.11 7.24 -17.17
N ILE A 25 10.21 6.44 -16.62
CA ILE A 25 8.76 6.52 -16.88
C ILE A 25 8.14 7.69 -16.11
N LEU A 26 8.55 7.89 -14.86
CA LEU A 26 8.00 8.90 -13.97
C LEU A 26 8.79 10.21 -13.98
N GLY A 27 9.59 10.49 -14.99
CA GLY A 27 10.58 11.56 -15.10
C GLY A 27 10.19 12.99 -14.68
N HIS A 28 8.93 13.21 -14.20
CA HIS A 28 8.45 14.49 -13.64
C HIS A 28 7.44 14.22 -12.53
N LEU A 29 7.93 13.78 -11.37
CA LEU A 29 7.06 13.51 -10.22
C LEU A 29 6.50 14.79 -9.60
N PRO A 30 5.19 14.89 -9.33
CA PRO A 30 4.60 16.03 -8.65
C PRO A 30 5.09 16.09 -7.19
N GLY A 31 5.52 17.27 -6.76
CA GLY A 31 5.91 17.52 -5.37
C GLY A 31 7.34 17.14 -4.98
N THR A 32 8.13 16.54 -5.88
CA THR A 32 9.54 16.24 -5.63
C THR A 32 10.44 17.41 -6.02
N SER A 33 11.51 17.60 -5.28
CA SER A 33 12.65 18.42 -5.74
C SER A 33 13.31 17.70 -6.91
N THR A 34 13.69 18.44 -7.94
CA THR A 34 14.37 17.89 -9.14
C THR A 34 15.54 16.99 -8.73
N GLY A 35 15.39 15.66 -8.94
CA GLY A 35 16.44 14.68 -8.69
C GLY A 35 16.23 13.74 -7.51
N GLU A 36 15.06 13.75 -6.88
CA GLU A 36 14.71 12.78 -5.85
C GLU A 36 14.44 11.41 -6.50
N PRO A 37 15.04 10.31 -5.97
CA PRO A 37 14.77 8.97 -6.48
C PRO A 37 13.27 8.62 -6.36
N VAL A 38 12.77 7.86 -7.31
CA VAL A 38 11.36 7.42 -7.31
C VAL A 38 11.03 6.57 -6.09
N GLU A 39 12.01 5.85 -5.61
CA GLU A 39 11.91 5.04 -4.40
C GLU A 39 11.63 5.90 -3.15
N ASP A 40 12.33 7.02 -2.99
CA ASP A 40 12.12 7.96 -1.89
C ASP A 40 10.72 8.59 -1.97
N TRP A 41 10.25 8.89 -3.18
CA TRP A 41 8.90 9.38 -3.42
C TRP A 41 7.83 8.36 -3.02
N LEU A 42 7.96 7.08 -3.42
CA LEU A 42 7.04 6.01 -3.03
C LEU A 42 7.02 5.79 -1.52
N MET A 43 8.17 5.78 -0.87
CA MET A 43 8.25 5.71 0.60
C MET A 43 7.60 6.91 1.25
N GLY A 44 7.79 8.11 0.71
CA GLY A 44 7.16 9.35 1.18
C GLY A 44 5.64 9.31 1.10
N ILE A 45 5.06 8.69 0.05
CA ILE A 45 3.61 8.48 -0.06
C ILE A 45 3.10 7.57 1.05
N ALA A 46 3.75 6.42 1.25
CA ALA A 46 3.35 5.48 2.30
C ALA A 46 3.47 6.11 3.70
N GLN A 47 4.54 6.87 3.97
CA GLN A 47 4.71 7.61 5.24
C GLN A 47 3.61 8.66 5.45
N ALA A 48 3.24 9.41 4.41
CA ALA A 48 2.15 10.39 4.49
C ALA A 48 0.81 9.71 4.78
N ALA A 49 0.54 8.56 4.13
CA ALA A 49 -0.66 7.76 4.38
C ALA A 49 -0.70 7.23 5.82
N LEU A 50 0.41 6.66 6.32
CA LEU A 50 0.53 6.20 7.71
C LEU A 50 0.29 7.33 8.71
N SER A 51 0.87 8.50 8.48
CA SER A 51 0.70 9.67 9.36
C SER A 51 -0.75 10.13 9.45
N VAL A 52 -1.51 10.04 8.34
CA VAL A 52 -2.95 10.36 8.31
C VAL A 52 -3.80 9.24 8.91
N ALA A 53 -3.42 7.99 8.69
CA ALA A 53 -4.17 6.83 9.18
C ALA A 53 -4.02 6.68 10.71
N LEU A 54 -2.81 6.85 11.22
CA LEU A 54 -2.38 6.55 12.58
C LEU A 54 -2.11 7.82 13.41
N GLU A 55 -2.89 8.86 13.20
CA GLU A 55 -2.69 10.15 13.88
C GLU A 55 -2.54 9.98 15.41
N GLY A 56 -1.36 10.35 15.92
CA GLY A 56 -1.03 10.27 17.34
C GLY A 56 -0.69 8.86 17.88
N ALA A 57 -0.58 7.86 17.01
CA ALA A 57 -0.14 6.52 17.40
C ALA A 57 1.39 6.40 17.54
N GLU A 58 1.84 5.29 18.11
CA GLU A 58 3.26 4.96 18.19
C GLU A 58 3.85 4.71 16.78
N VAL A 59 5.18 4.87 16.67
CA VAL A 59 5.90 4.61 15.42
C VAL A 59 5.80 3.13 15.05
N THR A 60 5.46 2.87 13.82
CA THR A 60 5.27 1.52 13.27
C THR A 60 6.14 1.32 12.02
N GLN A 61 6.18 0.09 11.53
CA GLN A 61 6.85 -0.26 10.28
C GLN A 61 5.93 -1.04 9.34
N MET A 62 6.15 -0.89 8.03
CA MET A 62 5.47 -1.65 6.99
C MET A 62 6.40 -1.95 5.82
N SER A 63 6.02 -2.93 4.98
CA SER A 63 6.64 -3.19 3.69
C SER A 63 5.76 -2.69 2.54
N LEU A 64 6.40 -2.17 1.49
CA LEU A 64 5.76 -1.81 0.22
C LEU A 64 6.49 -2.54 -0.91
N LEU A 65 5.78 -3.36 -1.67
CA LEU A 65 6.30 -4.07 -2.84
C LEU A 65 5.65 -3.53 -4.11
N ILE A 66 6.47 -3.18 -5.09
CA ILE A 66 6.03 -2.90 -6.47
C ILE A 66 6.45 -4.11 -7.32
N THR A 67 5.48 -4.76 -7.97
CA THR A 67 5.70 -6.02 -8.68
C THR A 67 4.85 -6.12 -9.95
N ASP A 68 4.80 -7.29 -10.54
CA ASP A 68 4.04 -7.57 -11.77
C ASP A 68 2.64 -8.19 -11.50
N ASP A 69 1.89 -8.36 -12.60
CA ASP A 69 0.56 -8.95 -12.58
C ASP A 69 0.56 -10.42 -12.14
N GLU A 70 1.59 -11.19 -12.52
CA GLU A 70 1.66 -12.63 -12.21
C GLU A 70 1.80 -12.85 -10.71
N THR A 71 2.66 -12.08 -10.08
CA THR A 71 2.87 -12.12 -8.62
C THR A 71 1.59 -11.74 -7.88
N VAL A 72 0.96 -10.60 -8.25
CA VAL A 72 -0.28 -10.13 -7.61
C VAL A 72 -1.43 -11.09 -7.83
N HIS A 73 -1.59 -11.64 -9.04
CA HIS A 73 -2.58 -12.67 -9.37
C HIS A 73 -2.40 -13.92 -8.50
N GLY A 74 -1.15 -14.41 -8.39
CA GLY A 74 -0.84 -15.57 -7.55
C GLY A 74 -1.22 -15.34 -6.09
N LEU A 75 -0.88 -14.19 -5.53
CA LEU A 75 -1.23 -13.81 -4.15
C LEU A 75 -2.75 -13.64 -3.96
N ASN A 76 -3.44 -13.00 -4.92
CA ASN A 76 -4.89 -12.83 -4.88
C ASN A 76 -5.61 -14.19 -4.88
N THR A 77 -5.16 -15.11 -5.73
CA THR A 77 -5.68 -16.47 -5.77
C THR A 77 -5.43 -17.22 -4.47
N GLN A 78 -4.20 -17.13 -3.95
CA GLN A 78 -3.78 -17.89 -2.77
C GLN A 78 -4.44 -17.39 -1.47
N PHE A 79 -4.55 -16.07 -1.28
CA PHE A 79 -4.96 -15.47 -0.01
C PHE A 79 -6.38 -14.91 0.01
N ARG A 80 -6.98 -14.65 -1.16
CA ARG A 80 -8.36 -14.16 -1.26
C ARG A 80 -9.29 -15.11 -2.03
N GLY A 81 -8.73 -16.12 -2.71
CA GLY A 81 -9.49 -17.09 -3.51
C GLY A 81 -9.99 -16.55 -4.84
N LEU A 82 -9.48 -15.41 -5.30
CA LEU A 82 -9.88 -14.75 -6.53
C LEU A 82 -8.86 -15.00 -7.64
N ASP A 83 -9.25 -15.75 -8.67
CA ASP A 83 -8.42 -16.08 -9.84
C ASP A 83 -8.42 -14.93 -10.87
N GLU A 84 -7.97 -13.75 -10.41
CA GLU A 84 -7.90 -12.54 -11.22
C GLU A 84 -6.77 -11.61 -10.76
N VAL A 85 -6.27 -10.79 -11.70
CA VAL A 85 -5.31 -9.74 -11.38
C VAL A 85 -6.03 -8.60 -10.65
N THR A 86 -5.46 -8.13 -9.55
CA THR A 86 -5.85 -6.88 -8.90
C THR A 86 -4.73 -5.85 -8.95
N ASP A 87 -5.02 -4.62 -8.61
CA ASP A 87 -4.09 -3.50 -8.64
C ASP A 87 -3.25 -3.41 -7.36
N VAL A 88 -3.87 -3.65 -6.20
CA VAL A 88 -3.23 -3.58 -4.90
C VAL A 88 -3.77 -4.65 -3.96
N LEU A 89 -2.90 -5.20 -3.13
CA LEU A 89 -3.21 -6.10 -2.02
C LEU A 89 -2.61 -5.54 -0.74
N SER A 90 -3.32 -5.70 0.38
CA SER A 90 -2.86 -5.33 1.71
C SER A 90 -2.96 -6.53 2.63
N PHE A 91 -1.85 -6.93 3.23
CA PHE A 91 -1.76 -8.03 4.18
C PHE A 91 -1.41 -7.45 5.55
N SER A 92 -2.42 -7.30 6.40
CA SER A 92 -2.25 -6.76 7.75
C SER A 92 -1.73 -7.85 8.72
N ALA A 93 -0.82 -7.45 9.61
CA ALA A 93 -0.38 -8.31 10.70
C ALA A 93 -1.45 -8.45 11.80
N ASP A 94 -2.32 -7.44 11.95
CA ASP A 94 -3.31 -7.35 13.03
C ASP A 94 -4.74 -7.73 12.58
N HIS A 95 -5.01 -7.80 11.27
CA HIS A 95 -6.34 -8.03 10.73
C HIS A 95 -6.30 -9.19 9.75
N ALA A 96 -7.10 -10.22 10.01
CA ALA A 96 -7.26 -11.32 9.06
C ALA A 96 -7.88 -10.81 7.75
N GLY A 97 -7.29 -11.19 6.62
CA GLY A 97 -7.84 -10.92 5.30
C GLY A 97 -9.19 -11.63 5.10
N HIS A 98 -10.04 -11.07 4.25
CA HIS A 98 -11.30 -11.70 3.86
C HIS A 98 -11.08 -12.66 2.69
N TRP A 99 -11.51 -13.93 2.89
CA TRP A 99 -11.61 -14.88 1.79
C TRP A 99 -12.89 -14.60 0.99
N GLU A 100 -12.73 -14.37 -0.31
CA GLU A 100 -13.83 -14.01 -1.22
C GLU A 100 -14.12 -15.09 -2.27
N GLY A 101 -13.25 -16.12 -2.36
CA GLY A 101 -13.41 -17.22 -3.31
C GLY A 101 -14.62 -18.12 -3.02
N ASP A 102 -15.17 -18.74 -4.08
CA ASP A 102 -16.30 -19.69 -3.97
C ASP A 102 -15.94 -21.01 -3.28
N ALA A 103 -14.65 -21.37 -3.23
CA ALA A 103 -14.13 -22.55 -2.54
C ALA A 103 -13.92 -22.27 -1.04
N GLU A 104 -13.85 -23.33 -0.22
CA GLU A 104 -13.44 -23.17 1.18
C GLU A 104 -11.97 -22.72 1.24
N PRO A 105 -11.63 -21.77 2.15
CA PRO A 105 -10.26 -21.34 2.31
C PRO A 105 -9.35 -22.52 2.75
N PRO A 106 -8.08 -22.53 2.33
CA PRO A 106 -7.12 -23.52 2.80
C PRO A 106 -7.02 -23.57 4.32
N GLU A 107 -6.87 -24.78 4.90
CA GLU A 107 -6.83 -24.97 6.36
C GLU A 107 -5.72 -24.15 7.04
N ASP A 108 -4.58 -23.99 6.39
CA ASP A 108 -3.44 -23.22 6.86
C ASP A 108 -3.71 -21.69 6.95
N LEU A 109 -4.68 -21.18 6.19
CA LEU A 109 -5.14 -19.79 6.35
C LEU A 109 -6.06 -19.61 7.56
N ILE A 110 -6.78 -20.66 7.95
CA ILE A 110 -7.70 -20.64 9.09
C ILE A 110 -6.94 -20.75 10.41
N GLU A 111 -5.88 -21.58 10.46
CA GLU A 111 -5.11 -21.84 11.68
C GLU A 111 -4.19 -20.67 12.09
N ASN A 112 -3.78 -19.81 11.15
CA ASN A 112 -2.85 -18.71 11.42
C ASN A 112 -3.51 -17.43 12.00
N GLY A 113 -4.82 -17.41 12.17
CA GLY A 113 -5.56 -16.24 12.70
C GLY A 113 -5.28 -15.90 14.17
N ASP A 114 -4.64 -16.78 14.94
CA ASP A 114 -4.39 -16.63 16.38
C ASP A 114 -2.89 -16.68 16.75
N LEU A 115 -1.97 -16.59 15.79
CA LEU A 115 -0.55 -16.50 16.10
C LEU A 115 -0.22 -15.11 16.64
N GLU A 116 -0.28 -14.96 17.94
CA GLU A 116 0.23 -13.78 18.64
C GLU A 116 1.76 -13.66 18.41
N PHE A 117 2.13 -12.86 17.41
CA PHE A 117 3.55 -12.61 17.13
C PHE A 117 4.12 -11.68 18.20
N VAL A 118 4.80 -12.27 19.16
CA VAL A 118 5.45 -11.50 20.22
C VAL A 118 6.71 -10.86 19.67
N MET A 119 6.64 -9.56 19.40
CA MET A 119 7.81 -8.77 18.99
C MET A 119 8.85 -8.69 20.11
N PRO A 120 10.15 -8.79 19.78
CA PRO A 120 11.21 -8.54 20.73
C PRO A 120 11.10 -7.13 21.33
N PRO A 121 11.47 -6.94 22.60
CA PRO A 121 11.41 -5.62 23.23
C PRO A 121 12.28 -4.60 22.49
N GLY A 122 11.67 -3.50 22.06
CA GLY A 122 12.34 -2.40 21.36
C GLY A 122 12.30 -2.47 19.83
N GLU A 123 11.68 -3.48 19.24
CA GLU A 123 11.36 -3.49 17.81
C GLU A 123 10.04 -2.77 17.54
N LEU A 124 9.94 -2.12 16.36
CA LEU A 124 8.72 -1.44 15.95
C LEU A 124 7.63 -2.47 15.60
N SER A 125 6.39 -2.15 15.93
CA SER A 125 5.24 -2.96 15.51
C SER A 125 5.15 -2.99 13.99
N ALA A 126 5.13 -4.19 13.42
CA ALA A 126 4.94 -4.41 12.00
C ALA A 126 3.45 -4.37 11.66
N LEU A 127 3.04 -3.45 10.80
CA LEU A 127 1.65 -3.36 10.32
C LEU A 127 1.33 -4.42 9.27
N GLY A 128 2.35 -4.83 8.49
CA GLY A 128 2.20 -5.78 7.40
C GLY A 128 2.77 -5.25 6.08
N GLU A 129 2.15 -5.63 4.96
CA GLU A 129 2.67 -5.36 3.62
C GLU A 129 1.58 -4.87 2.66
N VAL A 130 1.95 -3.89 1.83
CA VAL A 130 1.16 -3.42 0.67
C VAL A 130 1.89 -3.83 -0.60
N ILE A 131 1.19 -4.47 -1.53
CA ILE A 131 1.73 -4.99 -2.78
C ILE A 131 0.95 -4.38 -3.94
N VAL A 132 1.64 -3.69 -4.85
CA VAL A 132 1.04 -2.99 -6.00
C VAL A 132 1.50 -3.63 -7.31
N SER A 133 0.55 -3.95 -8.19
CA SER A 133 0.85 -4.31 -9.57
C SER A 133 1.14 -3.05 -10.39
N TYR A 134 2.41 -2.90 -10.81
CA TYR A 134 2.81 -1.78 -11.66
C TYR A 134 2.12 -1.81 -13.04
N PRO A 135 2.04 -2.95 -13.76
CA PRO A 135 1.34 -3.00 -15.05
C PRO A 135 -0.16 -2.70 -14.93
N GLN A 136 -0.80 -3.11 -13.83
CA GLN A 136 -2.22 -2.80 -13.60
C GLN A 136 -2.42 -1.30 -13.34
N ALA A 137 -1.53 -0.69 -12.55
CA ALA A 137 -1.55 0.75 -12.33
C ALA A 137 -1.40 1.54 -13.64
N GLN A 138 -0.52 1.09 -14.55
CA GLN A 138 -0.38 1.69 -15.89
C GLN A 138 -1.69 1.63 -16.69
N ARG A 139 -2.33 0.46 -16.76
CA ARG A 139 -3.60 0.30 -17.48
C ARG A 139 -4.70 1.19 -16.91
N GLN A 140 -4.84 1.26 -15.61
CA GLN A 140 -5.83 2.10 -14.95
C GLN A 140 -5.58 3.59 -15.16
N ALA A 141 -4.33 4.04 -15.11
CA ALA A 141 -3.96 5.41 -15.42
C ALA A 141 -4.34 5.78 -16.87
N GLU A 142 -4.03 4.91 -17.82
CA GLU A 142 -4.40 5.10 -19.24
C GLU A 142 -5.93 5.16 -19.44
N GLU A 143 -6.67 4.23 -18.83
CA GLU A 143 -8.14 4.17 -18.93
C GLU A 143 -8.82 5.41 -18.34
N ARG A 144 -8.26 5.95 -17.26
CA ARG A 144 -8.78 7.16 -16.60
C ARG A 144 -8.28 8.45 -17.24
N GLY A 145 -7.28 8.37 -18.13
CA GLY A 145 -6.58 9.53 -18.68
C GLY A 145 -5.84 10.34 -17.59
N ALA A 146 -5.39 9.66 -16.55
CA ALA A 146 -4.66 10.22 -15.42
C ALA A 146 -3.15 9.97 -15.56
N PRO A 147 -2.29 10.81 -14.94
CA PRO A 147 -0.87 10.50 -14.84
C PRO A 147 -0.62 9.22 -14.04
N LEU A 148 0.34 8.39 -14.46
CA LEU A 148 0.69 7.14 -13.78
C LEU A 148 1.11 7.37 -12.32
N GLU A 149 1.84 8.44 -12.06
CA GLU A 149 2.26 8.83 -10.71
C GLU A 149 1.07 9.12 -9.79
N HIS A 150 -0.04 9.65 -10.32
CA HIS A 150 -1.27 9.85 -9.54
C HIS A 150 -1.94 8.52 -9.19
N GLU A 151 -1.97 7.59 -10.15
CA GLU A 151 -2.55 6.27 -9.93
C GLU A 151 -1.73 5.48 -8.92
N LEU A 152 -0.40 5.44 -9.06
CA LEU A 152 0.47 4.79 -8.08
C LEU A 152 0.31 5.37 -6.68
N ALA A 153 0.27 6.70 -6.57
CA ALA A 153 0.08 7.36 -5.28
C ALA A 153 -1.27 6.97 -4.65
N LEU A 154 -2.33 6.95 -5.46
CA LEU A 154 -3.66 6.55 -5.00
C LEU A 154 -3.66 5.10 -4.50
N LEU A 155 -3.08 4.16 -5.26
CA LEU A 155 -3.03 2.74 -4.88
C LEU A 155 -2.22 2.51 -3.60
N VAL A 156 -1.07 3.18 -3.45
CA VAL A 156 -0.26 3.10 -2.22
C VAL A 156 -1.03 3.64 -1.02
N VAL A 157 -1.63 4.83 -1.13
CA VAL A 157 -2.43 5.43 -0.05
C VAL A 157 -3.60 4.51 0.32
N HIS A 158 -4.35 4.02 -0.68
CA HIS A 158 -5.49 3.12 -0.49
C HIS A 158 -5.07 1.83 0.24
N GLY A 159 -3.99 1.19 -0.23
CA GLY A 159 -3.45 -0.01 0.40
C GLY A 159 -3.01 0.21 1.85
N VAL A 160 -2.36 1.34 2.15
CA VAL A 160 -1.95 1.69 3.53
C VAL A 160 -3.17 1.92 4.43
N LEU A 161 -4.23 2.53 3.94
CA LEU A 161 -5.46 2.71 4.71
C LEU A 161 -6.11 1.37 5.06
N HIS A 162 -6.19 0.44 4.10
CA HIS A 162 -6.64 -0.93 4.38
C HIS A 162 -5.73 -1.64 5.38
N LEU A 163 -4.40 -1.50 5.24
CA LEU A 163 -3.43 -2.10 6.17
C LEU A 163 -3.64 -1.65 7.62
N THR A 164 -4.11 -0.41 7.80
CA THR A 164 -4.40 0.20 9.11
C THR A 164 -5.85 0.01 9.57
N GLY A 165 -6.61 -0.87 8.91
CA GLY A 165 -7.97 -1.26 9.31
C GLY A 165 -9.08 -0.32 8.84
N HIS A 166 -8.80 0.61 7.90
CA HIS A 166 -9.86 1.36 7.24
C HIS A 166 -10.46 0.53 6.11
N ASP A 167 -11.79 0.57 5.99
CA ASP A 167 -12.51 -0.18 4.96
C ASP A 167 -13.57 0.71 4.29
N HIS A 168 -14.26 0.16 3.29
CA HIS A 168 -15.33 0.83 2.53
C HIS A 168 -16.57 -0.07 2.43
N LEU A 169 -16.81 -0.92 3.43
CA LEU A 169 -17.95 -1.85 3.48
C LEU A 169 -19.28 -1.14 3.66
N ASP A 170 -19.28 0.01 4.34
CA ASP A 170 -20.47 0.82 4.51
C ASP A 170 -20.26 2.28 4.06
N PRO A 171 -21.34 3.09 3.91
CA PRO A 171 -21.21 4.47 3.42
C PRO A 171 -20.43 5.42 4.35
N GLU A 172 -20.42 5.19 5.65
CA GLU A 172 -19.69 6.04 6.62
C GLU A 172 -18.18 5.73 6.55
N GLU A 173 -17.82 4.45 6.54
CA GLU A 173 -16.45 3.98 6.35
C GLU A 173 -15.89 4.45 5.00
N THR A 174 -16.67 4.29 3.92
CA THR A 174 -16.31 4.80 2.58
C THR A 174 -15.98 6.29 2.61
N GLN A 175 -16.80 7.12 3.24
CA GLN A 175 -16.56 8.56 3.32
C GLN A 175 -15.33 8.90 4.15
N LEU A 176 -15.11 8.20 5.26
CA LEU A 176 -13.94 8.36 6.10
C LEU A 176 -12.66 8.01 5.33
N MET A 177 -12.65 6.86 4.68
CA MET A 177 -11.51 6.40 3.90
C MET A 177 -11.17 7.37 2.76
N GLN A 178 -12.17 7.79 1.96
CA GLN A 178 -11.99 8.81 0.92
C GLN A 178 -11.50 10.16 1.45
N SER A 179 -11.92 10.54 2.66
CA SER A 179 -11.43 11.77 3.31
C SER A 179 -9.96 11.65 3.67
N LYS A 180 -9.53 10.50 4.20
CA LYS A 180 -8.12 10.23 4.54
C LYS A 180 -7.26 10.13 3.29
N GLU A 181 -7.72 9.47 2.22
CA GLU A 181 -7.04 9.43 0.92
C GLU A 181 -6.75 10.84 0.39
N ARG A 182 -7.79 11.69 0.32
CA ARG A 182 -7.63 13.08 -0.12
C ARG A 182 -6.67 13.86 0.76
N THR A 183 -6.71 13.65 2.07
CA THR A 183 -5.80 14.33 2.99
C THR A 183 -4.36 13.89 2.75
N ALA A 184 -4.08 12.59 2.65
CA ALA A 184 -2.75 12.07 2.40
C ALA A 184 -2.19 12.57 1.05
N LEU A 185 -2.98 12.48 -0.03
CA LEU A 185 -2.59 12.96 -1.37
C LEU A 185 -2.37 14.48 -1.40
N ALA A 186 -3.17 15.26 -0.66
CA ALA A 186 -3.02 16.71 -0.58
C ALA A 186 -1.71 17.13 0.10
N THR A 187 -1.21 16.39 1.10
CA THR A 187 0.09 16.65 1.75
C THR A 187 1.26 16.52 0.76
N LEU A 188 1.08 15.71 -0.28
CA LEU A 188 2.05 15.46 -1.34
C LEU A 188 1.86 16.36 -2.57
N ASN A 189 0.94 17.34 -2.51
CA ASN A 189 0.53 18.18 -3.64
C ASN A 189 -0.02 17.40 -4.85
N ILE A 190 -0.49 16.18 -4.64
CA ILE A 190 -1.16 15.36 -5.66
C ILE A 190 -2.65 15.72 -5.65
N LYS A 191 -3.15 16.17 -6.81
CA LYS A 191 -4.57 16.54 -6.96
C LYS A 191 -5.39 15.30 -7.29
N THR A 192 -6.47 15.08 -6.55
CA THR A 192 -7.50 14.07 -6.83
C THR A 192 -8.60 14.63 -7.68
#